data_f17a1854f048bbafc2ac82bd67538656
#
_entry.id   f17a1854f048bbafc2ac82bd67538656
#
_cell.length_a   1.000
_cell.length_b   1.000
_cell.length_c   1.000
_cell.angle_alpha   90.00
_cell.angle_beta   90.00
_cell.angle_gamma   90.00
#
_symmetry.space_group_name_H-M   'P 1'
#
loop_
_entity.id
_entity.type
_entity.pdbx_description
1 polymer ?
#
loop_
_entity_poly.entity_id
_entity_poly.type
_entity_poly.pdbx_seq_one_letter_code
_entity_poly.pdbx_strand_id
1 'polypeptide(L)'
;TGVNFCLLAGGEPLTRRDLLKKIATVEDIIFPVFTNATLIGPQYIDFFRRHLNIVPIVSLEGDAMATDNRRGKGVYQRALLSMEMLHKEHLFFGTSITVTTENYREVTSLEYLRHLAELGCRLVFFVEYVPFDESTQHLAFKYEHVAEMEQLLEQRREEVKEMIFLSFPGDEKALDGCLAAGRGFFHIGPDGAAEPCPFSP
;
A
#
# COMPACT_ATOMS: atom_id res chain seq x y z
N THR A 1 12.20 -7.69 -20.38
CA THR A 1 12.58 -6.48 -19.64
C THR A 1 13.02 -6.79 -18.20
N GLY A 2 12.66 -7.94 -17.63
CA GLY A 2 12.95 -8.32 -16.24
C GLY A 2 12.06 -7.62 -15.18
N VAL A 3 11.05 -6.87 -15.61
CA VAL A 3 10.05 -6.30 -14.68
C VAL A 3 9.08 -7.38 -14.26
N ASN A 4 8.97 -7.60 -12.94
CA ASN A 4 8.06 -8.60 -12.36
C ASN A 4 6.89 -7.96 -11.60
N PHE A 5 7.00 -6.68 -11.25
CA PHE A 5 5.98 -5.93 -10.53
C PHE A 5 5.70 -4.59 -11.22
N CYS A 6 4.43 -4.22 -11.30
CA CYS A 6 4.01 -2.91 -11.74
C CYS A 6 2.94 -2.39 -10.79
N LEU A 7 3.31 -1.46 -9.90
CA LEU A 7 2.41 -0.86 -8.92
C LEU A 7 1.46 0.11 -9.63
N LEU A 8 0.17 -0.09 -9.45
CA LEU A 8 -0.87 0.78 -9.99
C LEU A 8 -1.39 1.70 -8.90
N ALA A 9 -1.09 2.98 -9.04
CA ALA A 9 -1.48 4.03 -8.10
C ALA A 9 -2.06 5.23 -8.87
N GLY A 10 -2.45 6.26 -8.15
CA GLY A 10 -2.97 7.51 -8.70
C GLY A 10 -4.48 7.49 -8.95
N GLY A 11 -5.19 8.52 -8.47
CA GLY A 11 -6.64 8.55 -8.46
C GLY A 11 -7.24 7.31 -7.80
N GLU A 12 -8.23 6.69 -8.44
CA GLU A 12 -8.77 5.38 -8.02
C GLU A 12 -8.65 4.40 -9.21
N PRO A 13 -7.68 3.47 -9.19
CA PRO A 13 -7.45 2.56 -10.32
C PRO A 13 -8.65 1.67 -10.67
N LEU A 14 -9.48 1.34 -9.68
CA LEU A 14 -10.68 0.51 -9.91
C LEU A 14 -11.75 1.20 -10.76
N THR A 15 -11.66 2.51 -11.00
CA THR A 15 -12.52 3.19 -11.99
C THR A 15 -12.17 2.80 -13.44
N ARG A 16 -10.96 2.29 -13.67
CA ARG A 16 -10.44 1.94 -15.01
C ARG A 16 -10.49 0.44 -15.26
N ARG A 17 -11.69 -0.14 -15.12
CA ARG A 17 -11.90 -1.58 -15.27
C ARG A 17 -11.48 -2.13 -16.64
N ASP A 18 -11.61 -1.34 -17.69
CA ASP A 18 -11.16 -1.65 -19.04
C ASP A 18 -9.63 -1.85 -19.12
N LEU A 19 -8.88 -0.98 -18.43
CA LEU A 19 -7.44 -1.08 -18.33
C LEU A 19 -7.03 -2.30 -17.50
N LEU A 20 -7.65 -2.49 -16.33
CA LEU A 20 -7.37 -3.64 -15.46
C LEU A 20 -7.56 -4.97 -16.19
N LYS A 21 -8.61 -5.10 -17.03
CA LYS A 21 -8.81 -6.30 -17.85
C LYS A 21 -7.69 -6.51 -18.86
N LYS A 22 -7.16 -5.43 -19.45
CA LYS A 22 -6.06 -5.53 -20.41
C LYS A 22 -4.76 -5.97 -19.76
N ILE A 23 -4.39 -5.35 -18.64
CA ILE A 23 -3.13 -5.69 -17.95
C ILE A 23 -3.20 -7.07 -17.28
N ALA A 24 -4.38 -7.51 -16.87
CA ALA A 24 -4.58 -8.83 -16.27
C ALA A 24 -4.18 -9.99 -17.21
N THR A 25 -4.15 -9.75 -18.52
CA THR A 25 -3.67 -10.75 -19.50
C THR A 25 -2.16 -10.91 -19.53
N VAL A 26 -1.42 -10.04 -18.86
CA VAL A 26 0.05 -10.10 -18.74
C VAL A 26 0.39 -10.89 -17.48
N GLU A 27 0.35 -12.21 -17.58
CA GLU A 27 0.44 -13.12 -16.44
C GLU A 27 1.82 -13.16 -15.77
N ASP A 28 2.87 -12.77 -16.49
CA ASP A 28 4.26 -12.73 -15.99
C ASP A 28 4.54 -11.53 -15.05
N ILE A 29 3.59 -10.61 -14.90
CA ILE A 29 3.72 -9.42 -14.05
C ILE A 29 2.64 -9.44 -12.99
N ILE A 30 3.04 -9.18 -11.74
CA ILE A 30 2.12 -8.91 -10.64
C ILE A 30 1.81 -7.41 -10.60
N PHE A 31 0.53 -7.09 -10.49
CA PHE A 31 0.02 -5.72 -10.43
C PHE A 31 -0.61 -5.43 -9.06
N PRO A 32 0.15 -4.96 -8.06
CA PRO A 32 -0.44 -4.39 -6.86
C PRO A 32 -1.25 -3.13 -7.21
N VAL A 33 -2.54 -3.11 -6.86
CA VAL A 33 -3.49 -2.04 -7.17
C VAL A 33 -3.84 -1.29 -5.89
N PHE A 34 -3.31 -0.10 -5.72
CA PHE A 34 -3.56 0.76 -4.56
C PHE A 34 -4.94 1.40 -4.70
N THR A 35 -5.86 1.03 -3.83
CA THR A 35 -7.27 1.42 -3.92
C THR A 35 -7.83 1.88 -2.57
N ASN A 36 -8.74 2.85 -2.61
CA ASN A 36 -9.55 3.20 -1.44
C ASN A 36 -10.62 2.14 -1.10
N ALA A 37 -10.68 1.07 -1.87
CA ALA A 37 -11.56 -0.10 -1.76
C ALA A 37 -13.07 0.19 -1.87
N THR A 38 -13.50 1.44 -2.07
CA THR A 38 -14.93 1.81 -2.09
C THR A 38 -15.70 1.19 -3.26
N LEU A 39 -15.00 0.74 -4.30
CA LEU A 39 -15.57 0.08 -5.48
C LEU A 39 -15.49 -1.45 -5.42
N ILE A 40 -14.84 -2.02 -4.41
CA ILE A 40 -14.78 -3.48 -4.26
C ILE A 40 -16.14 -4.02 -3.85
N GLY A 41 -16.73 -4.80 -4.73
CA GLY A 41 -17.98 -5.50 -4.57
C GLY A 41 -17.95 -6.81 -5.34
N PRO A 42 -19.07 -7.56 -5.44
CA PRO A 42 -19.11 -8.90 -6.02
C PRO A 42 -18.43 -9.00 -7.40
N GLN A 43 -18.58 -7.96 -8.22
CA GLN A 43 -17.97 -7.94 -9.56
C GLN A 43 -16.44 -7.83 -9.53
N TYR A 44 -15.85 -7.11 -8.54
CA TYR A 44 -14.40 -7.03 -8.37
C TYR A 44 -13.87 -8.27 -7.68
N ILE A 45 -14.60 -8.84 -6.75
CA ILE A 45 -14.25 -10.13 -6.14
C ILE A 45 -14.13 -11.23 -7.22
N ASP A 46 -15.14 -11.33 -8.11
CA ASP A 46 -15.09 -12.27 -9.24
C ASP A 46 -13.92 -11.96 -10.22
N PHE A 47 -13.62 -10.69 -10.43
CA PHE A 47 -12.48 -10.26 -11.24
C PHE A 47 -11.14 -10.68 -10.62
N PHE A 48 -10.90 -10.40 -9.34
CA PHE A 48 -9.65 -10.77 -8.65
C PHE A 48 -9.48 -12.29 -8.57
N ARG A 49 -10.57 -13.04 -8.39
CA ARG A 49 -10.52 -14.51 -8.39
C ARG A 49 -10.06 -15.10 -9.72
N ARG A 50 -10.39 -14.45 -10.83
CA ARG A 50 -9.97 -14.88 -12.18
C ARG A 50 -8.59 -14.38 -12.58
N HIS A 51 -8.08 -13.36 -11.92
CA HIS A 51 -6.84 -12.67 -12.28
C HIS A 51 -5.97 -12.48 -11.04
N LEU A 52 -5.31 -13.58 -10.62
CA LEU A 52 -4.51 -13.59 -9.39
C LEU A 52 -3.26 -12.72 -9.45
N ASN A 53 -2.85 -12.29 -10.63
CA ASN A 53 -1.79 -11.32 -10.82
C ASN A 53 -2.22 -9.87 -10.55
N ILE A 54 -3.50 -9.61 -10.35
CA ILE A 54 -4.03 -8.30 -9.91
C ILE A 54 -4.30 -8.37 -8.42
N VAL A 55 -3.46 -7.73 -7.62
CA VAL A 55 -3.49 -7.81 -6.15
C VAL A 55 -4.02 -6.52 -5.55
N PRO A 56 -5.20 -6.52 -4.92
CA PRO A 56 -5.72 -5.32 -4.27
C PRO A 56 -4.90 -4.96 -3.03
N ILE A 57 -4.53 -3.69 -2.94
CA ILE A 57 -3.83 -3.08 -1.80
C ILE A 57 -4.76 -1.99 -1.25
N VAL A 58 -5.43 -2.31 -0.15
CA VAL A 58 -6.44 -1.45 0.47
C VAL A 58 -5.76 -0.32 1.23
N SER A 59 -6.12 0.91 0.92
CA SER A 59 -5.53 2.08 1.58
C SER A 59 -6.21 2.38 2.91
N LEU A 60 -5.43 2.39 3.99
CA LEU A 60 -5.83 2.76 5.35
C LEU A 60 -4.83 3.78 5.91
N GLU A 61 -5.19 4.42 7.05
CA GLU A 61 -4.29 5.38 7.74
C GLU A 61 -4.12 5.04 9.24
N GLY A 62 -4.68 3.94 9.70
CA GLY A 62 -4.81 3.53 11.09
C GLY A 62 -6.26 3.18 11.41
N ASP A 63 -6.78 3.72 12.50
CA ASP A 63 -8.15 3.52 12.94
C ASP A 63 -9.20 4.22 12.04
N ALA A 64 -10.47 4.14 12.47
CA ALA A 64 -11.59 4.77 11.76
C ALA A 64 -11.44 6.29 11.67
N MET A 65 -10.95 6.92 12.75
CA MET A 65 -10.82 8.37 12.81
C MET A 65 -9.70 8.85 11.88
N ALA A 66 -8.53 8.24 11.95
CA ALA A 66 -7.38 8.57 11.10
C ALA A 66 -7.71 8.37 9.62
N THR A 67 -8.33 7.23 9.28
CA THR A 67 -8.69 6.90 7.90
C THR A 67 -9.79 7.82 7.36
N ASP A 68 -10.86 8.03 8.11
CA ASP A 68 -11.98 8.87 7.66
C ASP A 68 -11.59 10.36 7.57
N ASN A 69 -10.74 10.87 8.45
CA ASN A 69 -10.24 12.24 8.40
C ASN A 69 -9.45 12.52 7.11
N ARG A 70 -8.63 11.57 6.67
CA ARG A 70 -7.81 11.77 5.47
C ARG A 70 -8.54 11.41 4.18
N ARG A 71 -9.38 10.37 4.20
CA ARG A 71 -9.97 9.76 3.00
C ARG A 71 -11.44 10.04 2.80
N GLY A 72 -12.09 10.62 3.82
CA GLY A 72 -13.52 10.94 3.80
C GLY A 72 -14.35 10.00 4.68
N LYS A 73 -15.43 10.56 5.21
CA LYS A 73 -16.31 9.89 6.16
C LYS A 73 -16.88 8.58 5.62
N GLY A 74 -16.74 7.51 6.39
CA GLY A 74 -17.26 6.17 6.08
C GLY A 74 -16.37 5.34 5.14
N VAL A 75 -15.20 5.85 4.74
CA VAL A 75 -14.24 5.10 3.91
C VAL A 75 -13.66 3.93 4.69
N TYR A 76 -13.34 4.13 5.98
CA TYR A 76 -12.84 3.05 6.83
C TYR A 76 -13.78 1.84 6.86
N GLN A 77 -15.05 2.05 7.14
CA GLN A 77 -16.04 0.96 7.19
C GLN A 77 -16.17 0.24 5.85
N ARG A 78 -16.11 0.99 4.73
CA ARG A 78 -16.14 0.38 3.38
C ARG A 78 -14.90 -0.44 3.09
N ALA A 79 -13.73 0.04 3.51
CA ALA A 79 -12.48 -0.71 3.39
C ALA A 79 -12.55 -2.04 4.16
N LEU A 80 -13.00 -2.02 5.42
CA LEU A 80 -13.18 -3.25 6.21
C LEU A 80 -14.13 -4.25 5.54
N LEU A 81 -15.29 -3.80 5.07
CA LEU A 81 -16.23 -4.68 4.35
C LEU A 81 -15.61 -5.28 3.09
N SER A 82 -14.77 -4.51 2.40
CA SER A 82 -14.06 -5.00 1.22
C SER A 82 -13.00 -6.06 1.59
N MET A 83 -12.27 -5.84 2.69
CA MET A 83 -11.29 -6.81 3.21
C MET A 83 -11.98 -8.11 3.65
N GLU A 84 -13.13 -8.02 4.34
CA GLU A 84 -13.94 -9.19 4.71
C GLU A 84 -14.38 -9.99 3.47
N MET A 85 -14.83 -9.32 2.40
CA MET A 85 -15.19 -9.99 1.15
C MET A 85 -14.01 -10.69 0.49
N LEU A 86 -12.84 -10.02 0.44
CA LEU A 86 -11.60 -10.60 -0.09
C LEU A 86 -11.17 -11.83 0.73
N HIS A 87 -11.20 -11.71 2.06
CA HIS A 87 -10.84 -12.79 2.98
C HIS A 87 -11.75 -14.00 2.85
N LYS A 88 -13.06 -13.79 2.79
CA LYS A 88 -14.07 -14.86 2.63
C LYS A 88 -13.86 -15.69 1.36
N GLU A 89 -13.38 -15.07 0.30
CA GLU A 89 -13.06 -15.72 -0.98
C GLU A 89 -11.61 -16.20 -1.07
N HIS A 90 -10.87 -16.17 0.05
CA HIS A 90 -9.46 -16.60 0.14
C HIS A 90 -8.53 -15.90 -0.85
N LEU A 91 -8.82 -14.66 -1.19
CA LEU A 91 -8.00 -13.84 -2.08
C LEU A 91 -6.83 -13.23 -1.31
N PHE A 92 -5.65 -13.26 -1.93
CA PHE A 92 -4.50 -12.55 -1.40
C PHE A 92 -4.69 -11.04 -1.59
N PHE A 93 -4.52 -10.27 -0.53
CA PHE A 93 -4.57 -8.82 -0.54
C PHE A 93 -3.65 -8.22 0.51
N GLY A 94 -3.34 -6.95 0.33
CA GLY A 94 -2.57 -6.17 1.28
C GLY A 94 -3.25 -4.87 1.66
N THR A 95 -2.59 -4.14 2.55
CA THR A 95 -2.93 -2.75 2.89
C THR A 95 -1.77 -1.82 2.58
N SER A 96 -2.08 -0.55 2.30
CA SER A 96 -1.11 0.54 2.21
C SER A 96 -1.44 1.59 3.26
N ILE A 97 -0.45 1.97 4.03
CA ILE A 97 -0.59 2.93 5.12
C ILE A 97 0.46 4.03 4.92
N THR A 98 0.00 5.28 4.80
CA THR A 98 0.92 6.40 4.84
C THR A 98 1.32 6.67 6.28
N VAL A 99 2.60 6.50 6.58
CA VAL A 99 3.12 6.71 7.93
C VAL A 99 3.58 8.14 8.14
N THR A 100 3.16 8.70 9.26
CA THR A 100 3.47 10.05 9.73
C THR A 100 3.98 10.02 11.14
N THR A 101 4.50 11.15 11.64
CA THR A 101 4.87 11.31 13.05
C THR A 101 3.71 11.06 14.01
N GLU A 102 2.47 11.15 13.55
CA GLU A 102 1.27 11.02 14.39
C GLU A 102 0.75 9.58 14.49
N ASN A 103 0.91 8.75 13.44
CA ASN A 103 0.28 7.42 13.39
C ASN A 103 1.24 6.23 13.42
N TYR A 104 2.55 6.41 13.17
CA TYR A 104 3.46 5.27 12.95
C TYR A 104 3.52 4.27 14.11
N ARG A 105 3.43 4.74 15.38
CA ARG A 105 3.43 3.84 16.54
C ARG A 105 2.16 3.01 16.64
N GLU A 106 1.02 3.60 16.32
CA GLU A 106 -0.27 2.90 16.29
C GLU A 106 -0.28 1.83 15.21
N VAL A 107 0.03 2.22 13.96
CA VAL A 107 -0.08 1.33 12.80
C VAL A 107 1.01 0.24 12.77
N THR A 108 2.08 0.39 13.55
CA THR A 108 3.09 -0.65 13.78
C THR A 108 2.90 -1.39 15.10
N SER A 109 1.85 -1.08 15.86
CA SER A 109 1.56 -1.81 17.09
C SER A 109 1.19 -3.27 16.79
N LEU A 110 1.55 -4.17 17.70
CA LEU A 110 1.23 -5.59 17.55
C LEU A 110 -0.29 -5.84 17.50
N GLU A 111 -1.05 -5.05 18.26
CA GLU A 111 -2.51 -5.09 18.29
C GLU A 111 -3.10 -4.76 16.90
N TYR A 112 -2.69 -3.64 16.32
CA TYR A 112 -3.17 -3.22 15.00
C TYR A 112 -2.81 -4.22 13.89
N LEU A 113 -1.57 -4.72 13.89
CA LEU A 113 -1.12 -5.66 12.87
C LEU A 113 -1.81 -7.03 12.99
N ARG A 114 -2.05 -7.51 14.21
CA ARG A 114 -2.84 -8.73 14.44
C ARG A 114 -4.29 -8.54 13.99
N HIS A 115 -4.89 -7.39 14.27
CA HIS A 115 -6.22 -7.08 13.76
C HIS A 115 -6.27 -7.13 12.22
N LEU A 116 -5.30 -6.54 11.52
CA LEU A 116 -5.20 -6.68 10.06
C LEU A 116 -5.03 -8.13 9.60
N ALA A 117 -4.23 -8.92 10.32
CA ALA A 117 -4.03 -10.35 10.02
C ALA A 117 -5.33 -11.15 10.18
N GLU A 118 -6.12 -10.86 11.22
CA GLU A 118 -7.44 -11.46 11.47
C GLU A 118 -8.46 -11.11 10.36
N LEU A 119 -8.38 -9.89 9.83
CA LEU A 119 -9.16 -9.49 8.65
C LEU A 119 -8.70 -10.16 7.34
N GLY A 120 -7.64 -10.96 7.39
CA GLY A 120 -7.11 -11.70 6.24
C GLY A 120 -6.02 -10.97 5.46
N CYS A 121 -5.58 -9.78 5.89
CA CYS A 121 -4.45 -9.07 5.27
C CYS A 121 -3.16 -9.88 5.41
N ARG A 122 -2.35 -9.92 4.37
CA ARG A 122 -1.07 -10.67 4.34
C ARG A 122 0.13 -9.83 3.92
N LEU A 123 -0.10 -8.59 3.55
CA LEU A 123 0.94 -7.67 3.09
C LEU A 123 0.61 -6.25 3.56
N VAL A 124 1.58 -5.55 4.16
CA VAL A 124 1.44 -4.13 4.50
C VAL A 124 2.56 -3.34 3.83
N PHE A 125 2.16 -2.32 3.07
CA PHE A 125 3.05 -1.28 2.59
C PHE A 125 3.00 -0.09 3.55
N PHE A 126 4.08 0.17 4.24
CA PHE A 126 4.28 1.40 4.98
C PHE A 126 4.98 2.41 4.07
N VAL A 127 4.30 3.49 3.73
CA VAL A 127 4.82 4.53 2.84
C VAL A 127 5.05 5.79 3.65
N GLU A 128 6.29 6.26 3.75
CA GLU A 128 6.60 7.49 4.46
C GLU A 128 5.91 8.68 3.81
N TYR A 129 5.35 9.54 4.65
CA TYR A 129 4.71 10.76 4.21
C TYR A 129 5.73 11.77 3.67
N VAL A 130 5.52 12.23 2.46
CA VAL A 130 6.29 13.33 1.86
C VAL A 130 5.44 14.60 1.90
N PRO A 131 5.90 15.67 2.58
CA PRO A 131 5.13 16.91 2.69
C PRO A 131 4.95 17.58 1.34
N PHE A 132 3.75 18.02 1.05
CA PHE A 132 3.45 18.79 -0.16
C PHE A 132 3.74 20.28 0.05
N ASP A 133 3.52 20.79 1.27
CA ASP A 133 3.70 22.19 1.64
C ASP A 133 4.25 22.32 3.08
N GLU A 134 4.57 23.58 3.47
CA GLU A 134 5.13 23.88 4.79
C GLU A 134 4.18 23.53 5.95
N SER A 135 2.87 23.62 5.74
CA SER A 135 1.87 23.35 6.79
C SER A 135 1.84 21.90 7.24
N THR A 136 2.28 20.99 6.38
CA THR A 136 2.28 19.53 6.60
C THR A 136 3.67 18.96 6.92
N GLN A 137 4.71 19.79 7.00
CA GLN A 137 6.08 19.36 7.32
C GLN A 137 6.20 18.64 8.67
N HIS A 138 5.35 19.01 9.65
CA HIS A 138 5.34 18.37 10.97
C HIS A 138 4.95 16.89 10.93
N LEU A 139 4.28 16.43 9.88
CA LEU A 139 3.87 15.04 9.67
C LEU A 139 4.99 14.17 9.11
N ALA A 140 6.02 14.77 8.53
CA ALA A 140 7.15 14.04 7.95
C ALA A 140 8.08 13.48 9.02
N PHE A 141 8.66 12.32 8.74
CA PHE A 141 9.65 11.72 9.61
C PHE A 141 10.91 12.57 9.70
N LYS A 142 11.47 12.63 10.90
CA LYS A 142 12.84 13.04 11.15
C LYS A 142 13.69 11.79 11.36
N TYR A 143 15.01 11.98 11.43
CA TYR A 143 15.94 10.86 11.58
C TYR A 143 15.61 9.91 12.75
N GLU A 144 15.19 10.47 13.88
CA GLU A 144 14.77 9.69 15.06
C GLU A 144 13.57 8.77 14.79
N HIS A 145 12.57 9.26 14.02
CA HIS A 145 11.39 8.49 13.67
C HIS A 145 11.71 7.35 12.69
N VAL A 146 12.61 7.59 11.73
CA VAL A 146 13.08 6.55 10.80
C VAL A 146 13.74 5.42 11.56
N ALA A 147 14.67 5.74 12.49
CA ALA A 147 15.36 4.74 13.29
C ALA A 147 14.41 3.93 14.20
N GLU A 148 13.44 4.59 14.83
CA GLU A 148 12.42 3.92 15.65
C GLU A 148 11.53 3.02 14.79
N MET A 149 11.10 3.50 13.62
CA MET A 149 10.26 2.73 12.68
C MET A 149 10.99 1.46 12.20
N GLU A 150 12.28 1.57 11.84
CA GLU A 150 13.10 0.41 11.47
C GLU A 150 13.12 -0.65 12.57
N GLN A 151 13.40 -0.25 13.83
CA GLN A 151 13.41 -1.16 14.96
C GLN A 151 12.05 -1.83 15.21
N LEU A 152 10.97 -1.05 15.14
CA LEU A 152 9.61 -1.57 15.28
C LEU A 152 9.31 -2.61 14.21
N LEU A 153 9.63 -2.34 12.94
CA LEU A 153 9.35 -3.26 11.85
C LEU A 153 10.20 -4.54 11.93
N GLU A 154 11.47 -4.46 12.32
CA GLU A 154 12.29 -5.65 12.58
C GLU A 154 11.62 -6.55 13.62
N GLN A 155 11.21 -5.97 14.75
CA GLN A 155 10.50 -6.71 15.79
C GLN A 155 9.19 -7.32 15.29
N ARG A 156 8.38 -6.57 14.54
CA ARG A 156 7.08 -7.05 14.03
C ARG A 156 7.24 -8.17 13.01
N ARG A 157 8.29 -8.14 12.18
CA ARG A 157 8.62 -9.23 11.23
C ARG A 157 8.87 -10.57 11.93
N GLU A 158 9.40 -10.53 13.18
CA GLU A 158 9.59 -11.73 13.99
C GLU A 158 8.33 -12.20 14.73
N GLU A 159 7.46 -11.25 15.11
CA GLU A 159 6.27 -11.52 15.92
C GLU A 159 5.03 -11.87 15.10
N VAL A 160 4.93 -11.41 13.84
CA VAL A 160 3.77 -11.59 12.95
C VAL A 160 4.23 -12.18 11.62
N LYS A 161 4.62 -13.48 11.66
CA LYS A 161 5.23 -14.19 10.52
C LYS A 161 4.26 -14.51 9.37
N GLU A 162 2.97 -14.41 9.62
CA GLU A 162 1.92 -14.60 8.62
C GLU A 162 1.71 -13.39 7.70
N MET A 163 2.41 -12.28 7.95
CA MET A 163 2.34 -11.05 7.15
C MET A 163 3.70 -10.63 6.61
N ILE A 164 3.69 -10.00 5.45
CA ILE A 164 4.84 -9.34 4.84
C ILE A 164 4.75 -7.85 5.12
N PHE A 165 5.83 -7.26 5.64
CA PHE A 165 5.93 -5.82 5.87
C PHE A 165 6.96 -5.21 4.93
N LEU A 166 6.54 -4.25 4.12
CA LEU A 166 7.38 -3.47 3.22
C LEU A 166 7.36 -2.02 3.67
N SER A 167 8.52 -1.43 3.90
CA SER A 167 8.67 -0.02 4.24
C SER A 167 9.33 0.73 3.08
N PHE A 168 8.66 1.76 2.61
CA PHE A 168 9.17 2.56 1.51
C PHE A 168 9.33 4.03 1.97
N PRO A 169 10.54 4.61 1.92
CA PRO A 169 11.79 4.05 1.40
C PRO A 169 12.62 3.23 2.42
N GLY A 170 12.15 2.98 3.65
CA GLY A 170 12.94 2.40 4.73
C GLY A 170 13.74 1.15 4.34
N ASP A 171 13.11 0.18 3.66
CA ASP A 171 13.76 -1.07 3.26
C ASP A 171 14.81 -0.90 2.14
N GLU A 172 14.82 0.22 1.43
CA GLU A 172 15.83 0.50 0.40
C GLU A 172 17.25 0.63 0.97
N LYS A 173 17.35 0.93 2.26
CA LYS A 173 18.64 0.99 2.98
C LYS A 173 19.37 -0.37 2.94
N ALA A 174 18.66 -1.48 3.04
CA ALA A 174 19.22 -2.83 2.92
C ALA A 174 19.71 -3.15 1.49
N LEU A 175 19.37 -2.31 0.52
CA LEU A 175 19.74 -2.42 -0.89
C LEU A 175 20.73 -1.32 -1.32
N ASP A 176 21.53 -0.80 -0.37
CA ASP A 176 22.51 0.27 -0.56
C ASP A 176 21.89 1.63 -0.95
N GLY A 177 20.68 1.91 -0.49
CA GLY A 177 20.00 3.20 -0.63
C GLY A 177 18.94 3.23 -1.73
N CYS A 178 18.51 4.44 -2.09
CA CYS A 178 17.36 4.67 -2.96
C CYS A 178 17.41 3.89 -4.28
N LEU A 179 16.33 3.18 -4.59
CA LEU A 179 16.17 2.36 -5.78
C LEU A 179 15.61 3.11 -6.99
N ALA A 180 15.34 4.40 -6.85
CA ALA A 180 14.83 5.24 -7.93
C ALA A 180 15.79 5.37 -9.12
N ALA A 181 15.36 6.07 -10.16
CA ALA A 181 16.14 6.36 -11.36
C ALA A 181 16.67 5.10 -12.10
N GLY A 182 15.90 4.01 -12.05
CA GLY A 182 16.22 2.77 -12.77
C GLY A 182 17.17 1.82 -12.03
N ARG A 183 17.61 2.14 -10.80
CA ARG A 183 18.37 1.20 -9.96
C ARG A 183 17.53 -0.02 -9.56
N GLY A 184 16.27 0.16 -9.24
CA GLY A 184 15.32 -0.89 -8.88
C GLY A 184 13.92 -0.62 -9.42
N PHE A 185 13.55 0.65 -9.57
CA PHE A 185 12.30 1.06 -10.18
C PHE A 185 12.41 2.39 -10.94
N PHE A 186 11.40 2.70 -11.71
CA PHE A 186 11.10 4.02 -12.27
C PHE A 186 9.59 4.25 -12.24
N HIS A 187 9.19 5.49 -12.31
CA HIS A 187 7.79 5.90 -12.34
C HIS A 187 7.33 6.20 -13.76
N ILE A 188 6.07 5.93 -14.07
CA ILE A 188 5.41 6.38 -15.29
C ILE A 188 4.32 7.35 -14.88
N GLY A 189 4.46 8.60 -15.25
CA GLY A 189 3.52 9.67 -14.98
C GLY A 189 2.18 9.50 -15.72
N PRO A 190 1.15 10.30 -15.37
CA PRO A 190 -0.17 10.21 -15.99
C PRO A 190 -0.17 10.57 -17.50
N ASP A 191 0.83 11.31 -17.94
CA ASP A 191 1.08 11.65 -19.36
C ASP A 191 1.85 10.59 -20.14
N GLY A 192 2.32 9.53 -19.45
CA GLY A 192 3.14 8.47 -20.01
C GLY A 192 4.64 8.76 -19.99
N ALA A 193 5.08 9.87 -19.39
CA ALA A 193 6.50 10.15 -19.23
C ALA A 193 7.16 9.20 -18.24
N ALA A 194 8.38 8.76 -18.55
CA ALA A 194 9.20 8.02 -17.59
C ALA A 194 9.94 8.99 -16.67
N GLU A 195 9.71 8.85 -15.39
CA GLU A 195 10.26 9.69 -14.32
C GLU A 195 11.14 8.86 -13.39
N PRO A 196 12.19 9.45 -12.81
CA PRO A 196 13.07 8.72 -11.91
C PRO A 196 12.34 8.25 -10.63
N CYS A 197 11.40 9.04 -10.14
CA CYS A 197 10.68 8.79 -8.89
C CYS A 197 9.35 9.57 -8.89
N PRO A 198 8.25 9.05 -8.28
CA PRO A 198 6.99 9.78 -8.16
C PRO A 198 7.08 11.06 -7.31
N PHE A 199 8.17 11.22 -6.54
CA PHE A 199 8.44 12.39 -5.69
C PHE A 199 9.49 13.34 -6.31
N SER A 200 9.97 13.05 -7.49
CA SER A 200 10.89 13.92 -8.22
C SER A 200 10.10 14.80 -9.17
N PRO A 201 10.27 16.14 -9.11
CA PRO A 201 9.62 17.04 -10.04
C PRO A 201 10.17 16.91 -11.45
#